data_f8a782e243cf800a85e14789b3fca74a
#
_entry.id   f8a782e243cf800a85e14789b3fca74a
#
_cell.length_a   1.000
_cell.length_b   1.000
_cell.length_c   1.000
_cell.angle_alpha   90.00
_cell.angle_beta   90.00
_cell.angle_gamma   90.00
#
_symmetry.space_group_name_H-M   'P 1'
#
loop_
_entity.id
_entity.type
_entity.pdbx_description
1 polymer ?
#
loop_
_entity_poly.entity_id
_entity_poly.type
_entity_poly.pdbx_seq_one_letter_code
_entity_poly.pdbx_strand_id
1 'polypeptide(L)'
;MSNRIRTWSRLPHPTTMALAAVIAAGGGAGAAPGHQTQQEWSASVDSRSPGEPVMAIVSLQRQQITIYDTKGWILRAPVSTGQKGRETPAGIFSVLEKEAEHYSNLYDDAFMPHMQRLTWSGIALHGGVLPGHPASHGCIRLPFEFAGRLFDVTKVGMRVIIAPGDAAPVTVAHPVLFPPTSNANTEAAAKAAAAEADEAASKVDQARLAAATATREAARASVTMRVQENQKRKAEAKVAAEERAVASASSDEAREAAKDAQTKAAAALADIEAQLATTKEQAQAKLDAVAPARQAVVAADADARAAAEKARKLAHELEPVSVFISRKTQRLYLRQAFQPVLDVPITIRDPDRLIGTHIFTAMDHTGDNGGIEWMVVSLQHGQAERAVAEHTTPGGPSGGQQNVQLASTDQNSPEAALDRIVIPPETAERIAAMISPRSSVIISDEGLSSETGRRTDFVVLLSGEPQGGIATRRRSYGGYGRYGDRWGSPFRSPFFSTW
;
A
#
# COMPACT_ATOMS: atom_id res chain seq x y z
N MET A 1 0.02 -1.54 53.61
CA MET A 1 -1.35 -1.85 54.12
C MET A 1 -2.23 -2.01 52.87
N SER A 2 -2.39 -3.13 52.65
CA SER A 2 -3.44 -4.13 52.56
C SER A 2 -4.01 -4.30 51.13
N ASN A 3 -3.58 -5.39 50.54
CA ASN A 3 -4.12 -6.20 49.45
C ASN A 3 -5.65 -6.36 49.49
N ARG A 4 -6.30 -6.36 48.31
CA ARG A 4 -7.42 -7.27 48.04
C ARG A 4 -7.41 -7.75 46.61
N ILE A 5 -6.92 -8.96 46.42
CA ILE A 5 -7.13 -9.89 45.33
C ILE A 5 -8.59 -10.35 45.35
N ARG A 6 -9.33 -10.23 44.25
CA ARG A 6 -10.63 -10.93 44.07
C ARG A 6 -10.46 -12.05 43.07
N THR A 7 -10.40 -13.25 43.61
CA THR A 7 -10.60 -14.53 42.93
C THR A 7 -12.06 -14.70 42.55
N TRP A 8 -12.34 -15.08 41.30
CA TRP A 8 -13.66 -15.61 40.91
C TRP A 8 -13.55 -17.09 40.61
N SER A 9 -14.33 -17.82 41.39
CA SER A 9 -14.50 -19.24 41.42
C SER A 9 -15.22 -19.82 40.22
N ARG A 10 -14.77 -21.00 39.84
CA ARG A 10 -15.41 -21.92 38.88
C ARG A 10 -16.74 -22.44 39.43
N LEU A 11 -17.75 -22.62 38.58
CA LEU A 11 -18.91 -23.48 38.78
C LEU A 11 -19.09 -24.48 37.64
N PRO A 12 -19.69 -25.65 37.89
CA PRO A 12 -19.47 -26.90 37.19
C PRO A 12 -20.53 -27.17 36.08
N HIS A 13 -20.15 -28.06 35.14
CA HIS A 13 -21.04 -28.65 34.14
C HIS A 13 -22.13 -29.52 34.74
N PRO A 14 -23.30 -29.66 34.08
CA PRO A 14 -24.06 -30.89 34.13
C PRO A 14 -24.04 -31.68 32.79
N THR A 15 -23.84 -32.94 32.97
CA THR A 15 -23.89 -34.12 32.13
C THR A 15 -25.20 -34.33 31.37
N THR A 16 -25.03 -34.75 30.14
CA THR A 16 -25.78 -35.78 29.33
C THR A 16 -27.22 -36.14 29.69
N MET A 17 -28.08 -36.07 28.65
CA MET A 17 -29.04 -37.17 28.35
C MET A 17 -29.30 -37.29 26.86
N ALA A 18 -29.00 -38.47 26.31
CA ALA A 18 -29.38 -38.92 25.00
C ALA A 18 -30.87 -39.28 25.03
N LEU A 19 -31.62 -38.89 24.00
CA LEU A 19 -32.91 -39.51 23.67
C LEU A 19 -32.97 -39.77 22.17
N ALA A 20 -32.92 -41.05 21.83
CA ALA A 20 -33.21 -41.56 20.52
C ALA A 20 -34.73 -41.60 20.30
N ALA A 21 -35.24 -41.01 19.20
CA ALA A 21 -36.56 -41.32 18.70
C ALA A 21 -36.48 -41.56 17.18
N VAL A 22 -36.64 -42.82 16.82
CA VAL A 22 -36.93 -43.29 15.48
C VAL A 22 -38.41 -43.03 15.19
N ILE A 23 -38.74 -42.30 14.12
CA ILE A 23 -40.03 -42.39 13.43
C ILE A 23 -39.76 -42.43 11.93
N ALA A 24 -40.26 -43.50 11.31
CA ALA A 24 -40.21 -43.77 9.91
C ALA A 24 -41.45 -43.22 9.17
N ALA A 25 -41.24 -43.01 7.87
CA ALA A 25 -42.17 -43.05 6.75
C ALA A 25 -43.03 -41.84 6.41
N GLY A 26 -42.90 -41.40 5.17
CA GLY A 26 -43.94 -40.68 4.43
C GLY A 26 -43.36 -39.82 3.31
N GLY A 27 -43.38 -40.33 2.07
CA GLY A 27 -42.82 -39.70 0.87
C GLY A 27 -43.45 -38.35 0.47
N GLY A 28 -42.64 -37.58 -0.20
CA GLY A 28 -42.97 -36.35 -0.89
C GLY A 28 -41.74 -35.88 -1.67
N ALA A 29 -41.67 -36.26 -2.94
CA ALA A 29 -40.60 -35.77 -3.83
C ALA A 29 -40.88 -34.31 -4.16
N GLY A 30 -40.33 -33.41 -3.32
CA GLY A 30 -40.17 -32.01 -3.63
C GLY A 30 -38.68 -31.80 -4.02
N ALA A 31 -38.44 -31.45 -5.29
CA ALA A 31 -37.12 -31.07 -5.75
C ALA A 31 -36.63 -29.89 -4.91
N ALA A 32 -35.70 -30.15 -4.01
CA ALA A 32 -34.97 -29.09 -3.31
C ALA A 32 -34.19 -28.28 -4.35
N PRO A 33 -34.15 -26.93 -4.22
CA PRO A 33 -33.27 -26.12 -5.03
C PRO A 33 -31.82 -26.56 -4.74
N GLY A 34 -31.10 -26.91 -5.84
CA GLY A 34 -29.75 -27.42 -5.76
C GLY A 34 -28.90 -26.51 -4.89
N HIS A 35 -28.35 -27.10 -3.86
CA HIS A 35 -27.22 -26.49 -3.13
C HIS A 35 -26.12 -26.25 -4.16
N GLN A 36 -25.92 -24.98 -4.52
CA GLN A 36 -24.70 -24.57 -5.18
C GLN A 36 -23.56 -24.95 -4.22
N THR A 37 -22.80 -25.99 -4.56
CA THR A 37 -21.57 -26.33 -3.88
C THR A 37 -20.72 -25.08 -3.89
N GLN A 38 -20.48 -24.46 -2.71
CA GLN A 38 -19.48 -23.41 -2.56
C GLN A 38 -18.17 -24.01 -3.05
N GLN A 39 -17.65 -23.46 -4.17
CA GLN A 39 -16.37 -23.88 -4.70
C GLN A 39 -15.32 -23.44 -3.68
N GLU A 40 -14.80 -24.42 -2.95
CA GLU A 40 -13.81 -24.20 -1.90
C GLU A 40 -12.48 -23.72 -2.51
N TRP A 41 -11.91 -22.69 -1.91
CA TRP A 41 -10.55 -22.26 -2.21
C TRP A 41 -9.56 -23.07 -1.34
N SER A 42 -8.31 -23.20 -1.81
CA SER A 42 -7.27 -23.92 -1.10
C SER A 42 -6.06 -23.06 -0.80
N ALA A 43 -5.42 -23.33 0.35
CA ALA A 43 -4.15 -22.73 0.74
C ALA A 43 -3.12 -23.84 0.92
N SER A 44 -1.87 -23.60 0.52
CA SER A 44 -0.75 -24.56 0.71
C SER A 44 -0.20 -24.54 2.14
N VAL A 45 -0.99 -24.14 3.11
CA VAL A 45 -0.56 -23.67 4.43
C VAL A 45 -0.16 -24.79 5.39
N ASP A 46 -0.40 -26.05 5.03
CA ASP A 46 -0.16 -27.17 5.96
C ASP A 46 1.32 -27.51 6.16
N SER A 47 2.20 -26.97 5.32
CA SER A 47 3.64 -27.28 5.37
C SER A 47 4.57 -26.13 5.70
N ARG A 48 4.12 -24.86 5.56
CA ARG A 48 4.93 -23.67 5.84
C ARG A 48 4.10 -22.39 6.04
N SER A 49 4.66 -21.41 6.73
CA SER A 49 4.05 -20.07 6.77
C SER A 49 4.16 -19.41 5.39
N PRO A 50 3.07 -18.81 4.87
CA PRO A 50 3.09 -18.07 3.61
C PRO A 50 4.00 -16.85 3.71
N GLY A 51 4.80 -16.61 2.68
CA GLY A 51 5.54 -15.37 2.49
C GLY A 51 4.65 -14.25 1.92
N GLU A 52 5.25 -13.10 1.69
CA GLU A 52 4.56 -12.00 1.03
C GLU A 52 4.30 -12.35 -0.45
N PRO A 53 3.06 -12.13 -0.96
CA PRO A 53 2.74 -12.40 -2.36
C PRO A 53 3.63 -11.61 -3.33
N VAL A 54 4.16 -12.30 -4.34
CA VAL A 54 4.98 -11.73 -5.41
C VAL A 54 4.16 -11.58 -6.68
N MET A 55 3.39 -12.60 -7.04
CA MET A 55 2.56 -12.58 -8.25
C MET A 55 1.28 -13.41 -8.09
N ALA A 56 0.27 -13.03 -8.88
CA ALA A 56 -0.93 -13.80 -9.12
C ALA A 56 -0.98 -14.26 -10.58
N ILE A 57 -1.33 -15.52 -10.83
CA ILE A 57 -1.54 -16.07 -12.17
C ILE A 57 -3.00 -16.51 -12.28
N VAL A 58 -3.69 -15.97 -13.29
CA VAL A 58 -5.07 -16.34 -13.64
C VAL A 58 -5.04 -17.15 -14.92
N SER A 59 -5.47 -18.41 -14.87
CA SER A 59 -5.71 -19.23 -16.06
C SER A 59 -7.12 -18.99 -16.59
N LEU A 60 -7.25 -18.42 -17.78
CA LEU A 60 -8.55 -18.22 -18.43
C LEU A 60 -9.17 -19.56 -18.81
N GLN A 61 -8.38 -20.53 -19.20
CA GLN A 61 -8.82 -21.87 -19.58
C GLN A 61 -9.40 -22.63 -18.39
N ARG A 62 -8.69 -22.65 -17.23
CA ARG A 62 -9.12 -23.37 -16.02
C ARG A 62 -10.08 -22.58 -15.14
N GLN A 63 -10.28 -21.31 -15.43
CA GLN A 63 -11.04 -20.42 -14.54
C GLN A 63 -10.53 -20.49 -13.10
N GLN A 64 -9.20 -20.30 -12.93
CA GLN A 64 -8.53 -20.44 -11.64
C GLN A 64 -7.48 -19.33 -11.46
N ILE A 65 -7.37 -18.83 -10.25
CA ILE A 65 -6.28 -17.95 -9.81
C ILE A 65 -5.36 -18.70 -8.84
N THR A 66 -4.06 -18.52 -9.00
CA THR A 66 -3.04 -19.01 -8.08
C THR A 66 -2.12 -17.87 -7.68
N ILE A 67 -1.88 -17.71 -6.38
CA ILE A 67 -0.99 -16.69 -5.81
C ILE A 67 0.32 -17.35 -5.41
N TYR A 68 1.44 -16.71 -5.74
CA TYR A 68 2.78 -17.18 -5.48
C TYR A 68 3.55 -16.21 -4.58
N ASP A 69 4.32 -16.76 -3.65
CA ASP A 69 5.41 -16.07 -2.97
C ASP A 69 6.77 -16.51 -3.55
N THR A 70 7.89 -16.14 -2.93
CA THR A 70 9.23 -16.51 -3.39
C THR A 70 9.54 -18.01 -3.29
N LYS A 71 8.71 -18.81 -2.59
CA LYS A 71 8.92 -20.24 -2.35
C LYS A 71 7.91 -21.15 -3.04
N GLY A 72 6.98 -20.58 -3.82
CA GLY A 72 5.97 -21.32 -4.55
C GLY A 72 4.54 -20.79 -4.35
N TRP A 73 3.52 -21.60 -4.68
CA TRP A 73 2.14 -21.15 -4.53
C TRP A 73 1.70 -21.15 -3.05
N ILE A 74 0.87 -20.18 -2.69
CA ILE A 74 0.34 -19.97 -1.33
C ILE A 74 -1.17 -20.03 -1.25
N LEU A 75 -1.87 -19.53 -2.27
CA LEU A 75 -3.34 -19.50 -2.31
C LEU A 75 -3.81 -19.87 -3.71
N ARG A 76 -4.95 -20.57 -3.79
CA ARG A 76 -5.58 -20.95 -5.06
C ARG A 76 -7.10 -20.93 -4.91
N ALA A 77 -7.80 -20.38 -5.92
CA ALA A 77 -9.25 -20.33 -5.92
C ALA A 77 -9.82 -20.42 -7.35
N PRO A 78 -11.04 -20.91 -7.52
CA PRO A 78 -11.75 -20.75 -8.77
C PRO A 78 -12.07 -19.27 -9.03
N VAL A 79 -12.26 -18.90 -10.30
CA VAL A 79 -12.67 -17.57 -10.70
C VAL A 79 -13.82 -17.63 -11.72
N SER A 80 -14.46 -16.49 -11.98
CA SER A 80 -15.33 -16.31 -13.14
C SER A 80 -14.90 -15.05 -13.88
N THR A 81 -14.33 -15.25 -15.09
CA THR A 81 -13.81 -14.19 -15.93
C THR A 81 -14.86 -13.63 -16.90
N GLY A 82 -14.45 -12.75 -17.82
CA GLY A 82 -15.31 -12.13 -18.82
C GLY A 82 -15.95 -13.14 -19.78
N GLN A 83 -17.24 -12.99 -20.03
CA GLN A 83 -18.01 -13.80 -21.00
C GLN A 83 -17.65 -13.41 -22.44
N LYS A 84 -18.10 -14.23 -23.40
CA LYS A 84 -17.91 -13.97 -24.84
C LYS A 84 -18.36 -12.57 -25.26
N GLY A 85 -17.53 -11.84 -25.98
CA GLY A 85 -17.72 -10.45 -26.39
C GLY A 85 -17.36 -9.42 -25.31
N ARG A 86 -17.02 -9.88 -24.11
CA ARG A 86 -16.55 -9.07 -22.97
C ARG A 86 -15.43 -9.78 -22.21
N GLU A 87 -14.57 -10.45 -22.95
CA GLU A 87 -13.51 -11.30 -22.42
C GLU A 87 -12.56 -10.51 -21.51
N THR A 88 -12.11 -11.16 -20.46
CA THR A 88 -10.99 -10.67 -19.68
C THR A 88 -9.74 -10.73 -20.56
N PRO A 89 -9.02 -9.62 -20.75
CA PRO A 89 -7.86 -9.60 -21.63
C PRO A 89 -6.71 -10.43 -21.04
N ALA A 90 -6.13 -11.30 -21.85
CA ALA A 90 -4.89 -11.98 -21.49
C ALA A 90 -3.71 -11.01 -21.57
N GLY A 91 -2.76 -11.15 -20.63
CA GLY A 91 -1.60 -10.26 -20.58
C GLY A 91 -0.95 -10.15 -19.19
N ILE A 92 -0.12 -9.14 -19.07
CA ILE A 92 0.64 -8.83 -17.84
C ILE A 92 0.14 -7.50 -17.28
N PHE A 93 -0.23 -7.52 -16.00
CA PHE A 93 -0.80 -6.39 -15.27
C PHE A 93 -0.14 -6.25 -13.90
N SER A 94 -0.52 -5.19 -13.17
CA SER A 94 -0.28 -5.05 -11.74
C SER A 94 -1.51 -4.46 -11.05
N VAL A 95 -1.60 -4.64 -9.75
CA VAL A 95 -2.64 -4.00 -8.94
C VAL A 95 -2.37 -2.49 -8.90
N LEU A 96 -3.29 -1.69 -9.42
CA LEU A 96 -3.18 -0.23 -9.52
C LEU A 96 -3.80 0.49 -8.33
N GLU A 97 -4.88 -0.07 -7.79
CA GLU A 97 -5.70 0.52 -6.76
C GLU A 97 -6.44 -0.57 -5.99
N LYS A 98 -6.72 -0.33 -4.73
CA LYS A 98 -7.47 -1.25 -3.87
C LYS A 98 -8.56 -0.48 -3.13
N GLU A 99 -9.81 -0.97 -3.23
CA GLU A 99 -10.95 -0.43 -2.50
C GLU A 99 -11.74 -1.57 -1.86
N ALA A 100 -11.94 -1.50 -0.54
CA ALA A 100 -12.67 -2.55 0.19
C ALA A 100 -14.13 -2.62 -0.24
N GLU A 101 -14.74 -1.47 -0.48
CA GLU A 101 -16.10 -1.32 -0.98
C GLU A 101 -16.07 -0.47 -2.26
N HIS A 102 -16.42 -1.05 -3.38
CA HIS A 102 -16.47 -0.36 -4.67
C HIS A 102 -17.78 -0.66 -5.39
N TYR A 103 -18.36 0.36 -6.00
CA TYR A 103 -19.53 0.24 -6.86
C TYR A 103 -19.15 0.62 -8.29
N SER A 104 -19.52 -0.22 -9.25
CA SER A 104 -19.18 0.01 -10.65
C SER A 104 -19.91 1.22 -11.20
N ASN A 105 -19.19 2.24 -11.61
CA ASN A 105 -19.73 3.38 -12.36
C ASN A 105 -20.03 3.07 -13.84
N LEU A 106 -19.77 1.85 -14.29
CA LEU A 106 -19.94 1.41 -15.68
C LEU A 106 -21.08 0.41 -15.87
N TYR A 107 -21.55 -0.27 -14.80
CA TYR A 107 -22.53 -1.34 -14.85
C TYR A 107 -23.45 -1.29 -13.63
N ASP A 108 -24.56 -0.56 -13.75
CA ASP A 108 -25.71 -0.55 -12.83
C ASP A 108 -25.35 -0.57 -11.34
N ASP A 109 -24.36 0.21 -10.92
CA ASP A 109 -23.86 0.27 -9.55
C ASP A 109 -23.53 -1.12 -8.93
N ALA A 110 -23.10 -2.08 -9.77
CA ALA A 110 -22.76 -3.42 -9.32
C ALA A 110 -21.71 -3.39 -8.20
N PHE A 111 -22.03 -4.00 -7.06
CA PHE A 111 -21.16 -4.08 -5.91
C PHE A 111 -19.95 -4.98 -6.19
N MET A 112 -18.74 -4.46 -5.97
CA MET A 112 -17.47 -5.12 -6.23
C MET A 112 -16.61 -5.10 -4.94
N PRO A 113 -16.94 -5.92 -3.93
CA PRO A 113 -16.21 -5.93 -2.66
C PRO A 113 -14.77 -6.39 -2.84
N HIS A 114 -13.88 -5.78 -2.07
CA HIS A 114 -12.43 -6.05 -2.09
C HIS A 114 -11.81 -5.89 -3.48
N MET A 115 -12.22 -4.82 -4.18
CA MET A 115 -11.78 -4.52 -5.53
C MET A 115 -10.28 -4.23 -5.58
N GLN A 116 -9.60 -4.87 -6.53
CA GLN A 116 -8.20 -4.61 -6.89
C GLN A 116 -8.15 -4.33 -8.40
N ARG A 117 -7.92 -3.08 -8.75
CA ARG A 117 -7.93 -2.59 -10.14
C ARG A 117 -6.68 -3.03 -10.89
N LEU A 118 -6.84 -3.50 -12.11
CA LEU A 118 -5.75 -3.93 -13.01
C LEU A 118 -5.55 -3.00 -14.20
N THR A 119 -6.61 -2.31 -14.67
CA THR A 119 -6.54 -1.35 -15.77
C THR A 119 -7.36 -0.11 -15.45
N TRP A 120 -6.96 1.04 -15.98
CA TRP A 120 -7.78 2.25 -15.86
C TRP A 120 -9.06 2.18 -16.71
N SER A 121 -9.09 1.33 -17.74
CA SER A 121 -10.32 0.96 -18.46
C SER A 121 -11.30 0.13 -17.63
N GLY A 122 -10.94 -0.30 -16.41
CA GLY A 122 -11.85 -0.83 -15.41
C GLY A 122 -11.85 -2.35 -15.24
N ILE A 123 -10.85 -3.09 -15.71
CA ILE A 123 -10.66 -4.50 -15.36
C ILE A 123 -10.13 -4.59 -13.92
N ALA A 124 -10.72 -5.46 -13.11
CA ALA A 124 -10.35 -5.64 -11.70
C ALA A 124 -10.59 -7.08 -11.22
N LEU A 125 -9.91 -7.43 -10.13
CA LEU A 125 -10.25 -8.57 -9.26
C LEU A 125 -11.24 -8.08 -8.21
N HIS A 126 -12.28 -8.85 -7.89
CA HIS A 126 -13.23 -8.50 -6.82
C HIS A 126 -14.04 -9.71 -6.36
N GLY A 127 -14.64 -9.65 -5.19
CA GLY A 127 -15.58 -10.66 -4.71
C GLY A 127 -16.85 -10.69 -5.53
N GLY A 128 -17.37 -11.89 -5.84
CA GLY A 128 -18.60 -12.02 -6.60
C GLY A 128 -19.09 -13.46 -6.74
N VAL A 129 -20.28 -13.62 -7.28
CA VAL A 129 -20.86 -14.94 -7.54
C VAL A 129 -20.13 -15.62 -8.70
N LEU A 130 -19.76 -16.89 -8.49
CA LEU A 130 -19.11 -17.74 -9.47
C LEU A 130 -20.09 -18.80 -10.01
N PRO A 131 -20.58 -18.67 -11.25
CA PRO A 131 -21.46 -19.68 -11.83
C PRO A 131 -20.72 -20.92 -12.38
N GLY A 132 -19.40 -21.00 -12.23
CA GLY A 132 -18.58 -22.10 -12.74
C GLY A 132 -18.12 -21.94 -14.19
N HIS A 133 -18.39 -20.80 -14.80
CA HIS A 133 -17.98 -20.45 -16.16
C HIS A 133 -17.75 -18.94 -16.30
N PRO A 134 -17.12 -18.44 -17.39
CA PRO A 134 -16.99 -17.02 -17.66
C PRO A 134 -18.36 -16.32 -17.75
N ALA A 135 -18.62 -15.32 -16.90
CA ALA A 135 -19.92 -14.65 -16.80
C ALA A 135 -19.83 -13.15 -16.44
N SER A 136 -18.63 -12.60 -16.32
CA SER A 136 -18.43 -11.19 -16.00
C SER A 136 -18.40 -10.30 -17.26
N HIS A 137 -18.30 -9.00 -17.07
CA HIS A 137 -18.09 -8.02 -18.13
C HIS A 137 -16.61 -7.65 -18.32
N GLY A 138 -15.69 -8.59 -18.05
CA GLY A 138 -14.25 -8.44 -18.19
C GLY A 138 -13.49 -8.47 -16.85
N CYS A 139 -14.12 -8.18 -15.72
CA CYS A 139 -13.51 -8.35 -14.40
C CYS A 139 -13.33 -9.83 -14.05
N ILE A 140 -12.52 -10.11 -13.06
CA ILE A 140 -12.26 -11.44 -12.52
C ILE A 140 -12.97 -11.55 -11.18
N ARG A 141 -14.07 -12.32 -11.13
CA ARG A 141 -14.80 -12.57 -9.90
C ARG A 141 -14.11 -13.66 -9.09
N LEU A 142 -14.01 -13.44 -7.79
CA LEU A 142 -13.39 -14.32 -6.80
C LEU A 142 -14.44 -14.76 -5.77
N PRO A 143 -14.31 -15.92 -5.11
CA PRO A 143 -15.09 -16.23 -3.92
C PRO A 143 -14.96 -15.10 -2.89
N PHE A 144 -16.05 -14.74 -2.21
CA PHE A 144 -16.05 -13.55 -1.33
C PHE A 144 -14.99 -13.61 -0.24
N GLU A 145 -14.86 -14.74 0.46
CA GLU A 145 -13.83 -14.92 1.50
C GLU A 145 -12.41 -14.86 0.93
N PHE A 146 -12.20 -15.46 -0.23
CA PHE A 146 -10.90 -15.41 -0.89
C PHE A 146 -10.55 -13.98 -1.33
N ALA A 147 -11.52 -13.23 -1.84
CA ALA A 147 -11.31 -11.83 -2.24
C ALA A 147 -10.90 -10.96 -1.05
N GLY A 148 -11.55 -11.14 0.12
CA GLY A 148 -11.16 -10.46 1.36
C GLY A 148 -9.74 -10.83 1.78
N ARG A 149 -9.43 -12.13 1.88
CA ARG A 149 -8.08 -12.58 2.25
C ARG A 149 -7.01 -12.12 1.27
N LEU A 150 -7.29 -12.19 -0.05
CA LEU A 150 -6.37 -11.69 -1.07
C LEU A 150 -6.15 -10.19 -0.93
N PHE A 151 -7.22 -9.43 -0.66
CA PHE A 151 -7.15 -8.01 -0.43
C PHE A 151 -6.22 -7.66 0.74
N ASP A 152 -6.29 -8.39 1.85
CA ASP A 152 -5.47 -8.11 3.04
C ASP A 152 -3.98 -8.36 2.80
N VAL A 153 -3.62 -9.39 2.04
CA VAL A 153 -2.22 -9.80 1.86
C VAL A 153 -1.52 -9.17 0.65
N THR A 154 -2.27 -8.58 -0.29
CA THR A 154 -1.71 -7.97 -1.50
C THR A 154 -1.44 -6.47 -1.32
N LYS A 155 -0.53 -5.95 -2.13
CA LYS A 155 -0.18 -4.53 -2.19
C LYS A 155 -0.38 -3.98 -3.61
N VAL A 156 -0.56 -2.66 -3.71
CA VAL A 156 -0.48 -1.95 -4.99
C VAL A 156 0.90 -2.21 -5.59
N GLY A 157 0.93 -2.53 -6.89
CA GLY A 157 2.14 -2.94 -7.61
C GLY A 157 2.34 -4.45 -7.70
N MET A 158 1.61 -5.29 -6.93
CA MET A 158 1.70 -6.74 -7.07
C MET A 158 1.39 -7.16 -8.51
N ARG A 159 2.23 -8.03 -9.08
CA ARG A 159 2.07 -8.51 -10.45
C ARG A 159 0.86 -9.42 -10.61
N VAL A 160 0.08 -9.22 -11.65
CA VAL A 160 -1.05 -10.08 -12.03
C VAL A 160 -0.88 -10.49 -13.49
N ILE A 161 -0.76 -11.79 -13.72
CA ILE A 161 -0.56 -12.39 -15.03
C ILE A 161 -1.86 -13.11 -15.40
N ILE A 162 -2.47 -12.73 -16.51
CA ILE A 162 -3.68 -13.39 -17.02
C ILE A 162 -3.26 -14.20 -18.23
N ALA A 163 -3.18 -15.51 -18.05
CA ALA A 163 -2.73 -16.46 -19.08
C ALA A 163 -3.93 -17.05 -19.84
N PRO A 164 -3.85 -17.17 -21.18
CA PRO A 164 -4.88 -17.86 -21.97
C PRO A 164 -5.07 -19.31 -21.53
N GLY A 165 -3.99 -20.03 -21.34
CA GLY A 165 -3.92 -21.42 -20.85
C GLY A 165 -3.36 -21.49 -19.44
N ASP A 166 -2.84 -22.70 -19.12
CA ASP A 166 -2.12 -22.90 -17.87
C ASP A 166 -0.72 -22.31 -17.94
N ALA A 167 -0.35 -21.59 -16.90
CA ALA A 167 0.99 -21.06 -16.72
C ALA A 167 1.41 -21.20 -15.26
N ALA A 168 2.69 -21.49 -15.05
CA ALA A 168 3.31 -21.55 -13.74
C ALA A 168 4.71 -20.95 -13.82
N PRO A 169 5.23 -20.40 -12.71
CA PRO A 169 6.61 -19.91 -12.67
C PRO A 169 7.58 -21.08 -12.76
N VAL A 170 8.63 -20.93 -13.56
CA VAL A 170 9.73 -21.89 -13.72
C VAL A 170 11.05 -21.17 -13.44
N THR A 171 11.94 -21.81 -12.67
CA THR A 171 13.28 -21.26 -12.41
C THR A 171 14.08 -21.17 -13.71
N VAL A 172 14.75 -20.05 -13.92
CA VAL A 172 15.57 -19.78 -15.10
C VAL A 172 16.88 -19.11 -14.68
N ALA A 173 17.97 -19.47 -15.36
CA ALA A 173 19.26 -18.80 -15.24
C ALA A 173 19.77 -18.45 -16.63
N HIS A 174 20.11 -17.18 -16.85
CA HIS A 174 20.60 -16.72 -18.15
C HIS A 174 21.53 -15.52 -17.99
N PRO A 175 22.66 -15.43 -18.75
CA PRO A 175 23.63 -14.34 -18.59
C PRO A 175 23.07 -12.93 -18.87
N VAL A 176 22.02 -12.82 -19.67
CA VAL A 176 21.33 -11.55 -19.99
C VAL A 176 20.45 -11.07 -18.83
N LEU A 177 20.03 -11.98 -17.94
CA LEU A 177 19.33 -11.58 -16.70
C LEU A 177 20.35 -10.97 -15.76
N PHE A 178 20.22 -9.67 -15.58
CA PHE A 178 21.14 -8.79 -14.89
C PHE A 178 21.66 -9.41 -13.59
N PRO A 179 22.97 -9.69 -13.44
CA PRO A 179 23.53 -10.09 -12.17
C PRO A 179 23.43 -8.90 -11.22
N PRO A 180 22.85 -9.07 -10.03
CA PRO A 180 22.74 -7.95 -9.10
C PRO A 180 24.13 -7.51 -8.65
N THR A 181 24.38 -6.22 -8.68
CA THR A 181 25.44 -5.63 -7.88
C THR A 181 24.97 -5.60 -6.43
N SER A 182 25.80 -6.08 -5.50
CA SER A 182 25.44 -6.17 -4.08
C SER A 182 24.87 -4.84 -3.56
N ASN A 183 23.58 -4.79 -3.25
CA ASN A 183 22.91 -3.62 -2.66
C ASN A 183 22.95 -3.65 -1.12
N ALA A 184 23.71 -4.56 -0.50
CA ALA A 184 23.76 -4.73 0.95
C ALA A 184 24.12 -3.42 1.69
N ASN A 185 25.02 -2.61 1.14
CA ASN A 185 25.37 -1.30 1.70
C ASN A 185 24.21 -0.30 1.60
N THR A 186 23.44 -0.32 0.51
CA THR A 186 22.27 0.55 0.31
C THR A 186 21.12 0.13 1.23
N GLU A 187 20.90 -1.16 1.41
CA GLU A 187 19.89 -1.69 2.34
C GLU A 187 20.24 -1.33 3.80
N ALA A 188 21.51 -1.49 4.21
CA ALA A 188 21.96 -1.09 5.52
C ALA A 188 21.80 0.43 5.72
N ALA A 189 22.15 1.24 4.72
CA ALA A 189 22.00 2.70 4.76
C ALA A 189 20.52 3.11 4.82
N ALA A 190 19.63 2.47 4.07
CA ALA A 190 18.19 2.74 4.10
C ALA A 190 17.59 2.40 5.47
N LYS A 191 17.97 1.26 6.05
CA LYS A 191 17.54 0.85 7.41
C LYS A 191 18.04 1.83 8.47
N ALA A 192 19.30 2.27 8.39
CA ALA A 192 19.85 3.26 9.30
C ALA A 192 19.14 4.62 9.17
N ALA A 193 18.85 5.07 7.93
CA ALA A 193 18.14 6.32 7.69
C ALA A 193 16.68 6.26 8.18
N ALA A 194 16.00 5.11 8.06
CA ALA A 194 14.66 4.91 8.62
C ALA A 194 14.67 5.05 10.15
N ALA A 195 15.63 4.41 10.82
CA ALA A 195 15.79 4.53 12.28
C ALA A 195 16.12 5.97 12.70
N GLU A 196 16.97 6.68 11.95
CA GLU A 196 17.27 8.11 12.17
C GLU A 196 16.01 8.99 12.03
N ALA A 197 15.14 8.69 11.06
CA ALA A 197 13.88 9.41 10.87
C ALA A 197 12.90 9.17 12.02
N ASP A 198 12.78 7.94 12.53
CA ASP A 198 11.94 7.60 13.67
C ASP A 198 12.44 8.29 14.96
N GLU A 199 13.76 8.32 15.18
CA GLU A 199 14.37 9.04 16.31
C GLU A 199 14.10 10.54 16.22
N ALA A 200 14.26 11.13 15.03
CA ALA A 200 14.00 12.55 14.81
C ALA A 200 12.53 12.90 15.04
N ALA A 201 11.59 12.04 14.62
CA ALA A 201 10.17 12.22 14.90
C ALA A 201 9.87 12.18 16.41
N SER A 202 10.50 11.27 17.15
CA SER A 202 10.38 11.21 18.62
C SER A 202 10.88 12.49 19.29
N LYS A 203 11.97 13.09 18.80
CA LYS A 203 12.50 14.37 19.29
C LYS A 203 11.52 15.53 19.08
N VAL A 204 10.77 15.53 17.97
CA VAL A 204 9.70 16.51 17.74
C VAL A 204 8.64 16.42 18.82
N ASP A 205 8.17 15.22 19.15
CA ASP A 205 7.15 15.04 20.18
C ASP A 205 7.64 15.46 21.56
N GLN A 206 8.89 15.18 21.90
CA GLN A 206 9.52 15.64 23.15
C GLN A 206 9.61 17.17 23.20
N ALA A 207 10.05 17.81 22.11
CA ALA A 207 10.15 19.27 22.03
C ALA A 207 8.76 19.93 22.15
N ARG A 208 7.73 19.38 21.51
CA ARG A 208 6.34 19.84 21.62
C ARG A 208 5.82 19.76 23.05
N LEU A 209 6.10 18.66 23.72
CA LEU A 209 5.72 18.47 25.14
C LEU A 209 6.41 19.50 26.04
N ALA A 210 7.71 19.72 25.83
CA ALA A 210 8.49 20.71 26.57
C ALA A 210 7.96 22.14 26.34
N ALA A 211 7.68 22.51 25.10
CA ALA A 211 7.12 23.82 24.76
C ALA A 211 5.71 24.04 25.34
N ALA A 212 4.87 23.01 25.33
CA ALA A 212 3.55 23.05 25.96
C ALA A 212 3.65 23.20 27.50
N THR A 213 4.65 22.55 28.11
CA THR A 213 4.92 22.65 29.55
C THR A 213 5.42 24.06 29.90
N ALA A 214 6.42 24.57 29.19
CA ALA A 214 6.92 25.93 29.40
C ALA A 214 5.83 26.98 29.25
N THR A 215 4.97 26.86 28.24
CA THR A 215 3.82 27.75 28.04
C THR A 215 2.83 27.73 29.20
N ARG A 216 2.51 26.54 29.74
CA ARG A 216 1.62 26.39 30.90
C ARG A 216 2.23 26.96 32.18
N GLU A 217 3.52 26.76 32.39
CA GLU A 217 4.23 27.31 33.55
C GLU A 217 4.29 28.84 33.48
N ALA A 218 4.60 29.42 32.33
CA ALA A 218 4.59 30.86 32.11
C ALA A 218 3.19 31.48 32.33
N ALA A 219 2.15 30.82 31.86
CA ALA A 219 0.78 31.26 32.10
C ALA A 219 0.43 31.26 33.59
N ARG A 220 0.80 30.20 34.33
CA ARG A 220 0.59 30.12 35.79
C ARG A 220 1.36 31.22 36.53
N ALA A 221 2.63 31.43 36.17
CA ALA A 221 3.47 32.46 36.76
C ALA A 221 2.88 33.86 36.52
N SER A 222 2.38 34.14 35.32
CA SER A 222 1.70 35.39 34.98
C SER A 222 0.43 35.65 35.86
N VAL A 223 -0.34 34.59 36.11
CA VAL A 223 -1.51 34.70 36.99
C VAL A 223 -1.08 35.01 38.42
N THR A 224 -0.08 34.29 38.96
CA THR A 224 0.46 34.53 40.31
C THR A 224 0.97 35.95 40.49
N MET A 225 1.72 36.45 39.51
CA MET A 225 2.22 37.83 39.49
C MET A 225 1.08 38.85 39.55
N ARG A 226 0.03 38.70 38.75
CA ARG A 226 -1.16 39.59 38.76
C ARG A 226 -1.89 39.57 40.13
N VAL A 227 -1.98 38.42 40.77
CA VAL A 227 -2.57 38.28 42.09
C VAL A 227 -1.77 39.08 43.13
N GLN A 228 -0.46 38.99 43.11
CA GLN A 228 0.40 39.74 44.02
C GLN A 228 0.42 41.23 43.77
N GLU A 229 0.40 41.65 42.50
CA GLU A 229 0.24 43.06 42.10
C GLU A 229 -1.09 43.65 42.61
N ASN A 230 -2.16 42.86 42.58
CA ASN A 230 -3.44 43.23 43.17
C ASN A 230 -3.39 43.34 44.69
N GLN A 231 -2.65 42.43 45.38
CA GLN A 231 -2.42 42.52 46.81
C GLN A 231 -1.62 43.75 47.18
N LYS A 232 -0.57 44.09 46.46
CA LYS A 232 0.20 45.31 46.65
C LYS A 232 -0.71 46.55 46.55
N ARG A 233 -1.53 46.69 45.46
CA ARG A 233 -2.46 47.81 45.32
C ARG A 233 -3.45 47.94 46.48
N LYS A 234 -3.94 46.81 47.02
CA LYS A 234 -4.80 46.82 48.20
C LYS A 234 -4.07 47.28 49.48
N ALA A 235 -2.82 46.83 49.67
CA ALA A 235 -1.99 47.28 50.78
C ALA A 235 -1.63 48.75 50.70
N GLU A 236 -1.27 49.27 49.52
CA GLU A 236 -1.06 50.71 49.28
C GLU A 236 -2.31 51.52 49.63
N ALA A 237 -3.48 51.08 49.17
CA ALA A 237 -4.74 51.75 49.48
C ALA A 237 -5.04 51.74 50.98
N LYS A 238 -4.64 50.69 51.71
CA LYS A 238 -4.78 50.62 53.19
C LYS A 238 -3.83 51.61 53.87
N VAL A 239 -2.55 51.64 53.50
CA VAL A 239 -1.60 52.65 54.03
C VAL A 239 -2.15 54.04 53.85
N ALA A 240 -2.62 54.43 52.64
CA ALA A 240 -3.20 55.73 52.36
C ALA A 240 -4.51 56.00 53.15
N ALA A 241 -5.25 54.97 53.55
CA ALA A 241 -6.42 55.13 54.39
C ALA A 241 -6.03 55.41 55.85
N GLU A 242 -5.03 54.71 56.38
CA GLU A 242 -4.50 54.91 57.73
C GLU A 242 -3.82 56.29 57.86
N GLU A 243 -3.10 56.74 56.83
CA GLU A 243 -2.54 58.13 56.79
C GLU A 243 -3.64 59.20 56.93
N ARG A 244 -4.75 59.03 56.21
CA ARG A 244 -5.89 59.91 56.33
C ARG A 244 -6.53 59.86 57.72
N ALA A 245 -6.58 58.65 58.36
CA ALA A 245 -7.09 58.48 59.72
C ALA A 245 -6.20 59.19 60.73
N VAL A 246 -4.87 59.14 60.62
CA VAL A 246 -3.92 59.93 61.47
C VAL A 246 -4.19 61.43 61.30
N ALA A 247 -4.35 61.91 60.06
CA ALA A 247 -4.56 63.33 59.78
C ALA A 247 -5.90 63.88 60.29
N SER A 248 -6.95 63.00 60.36
CA SER A 248 -8.30 63.40 60.79
C SER A 248 -8.62 63.05 62.24
N ALA A 249 -7.67 62.51 63.03
CA ALA A 249 -7.89 62.12 64.40
C ALA A 249 -8.20 63.31 65.31
N SER A 250 -9.31 63.19 66.07
CA SER A 250 -9.85 64.26 66.92
C SER A 250 -9.34 64.22 68.32
N SER A 251 -8.65 63.15 68.83
CA SER A 251 -8.01 63.02 70.13
C SER A 251 -6.61 62.45 70.00
N ASP A 252 -5.77 62.66 71.03
CA ASP A 252 -4.38 62.12 71.02
C ASP A 252 -4.38 60.56 71.08
N GLU A 253 -5.31 59.94 71.80
CA GLU A 253 -5.46 58.49 71.84
C GLU A 253 -5.84 57.91 70.50
N ALA A 254 -6.77 58.56 69.72
CA ALA A 254 -7.15 58.15 68.40
C ALA A 254 -6.00 58.33 67.39
N ARG A 255 -5.17 59.38 67.56
CA ARG A 255 -4.01 59.62 66.76
C ARG A 255 -2.92 58.60 66.94
N GLU A 256 -2.63 58.18 68.19
CA GLU A 256 -1.64 57.12 68.44
C GLU A 256 -2.15 55.76 67.94
N ALA A 257 -3.41 55.40 68.14
CA ALA A 257 -3.98 54.18 67.57
C ALA A 257 -3.90 54.16 66.04
N ALA A 258 -4.16 55.30 65.39
CA ALA A 258 -4.04 55.40 63.91
C ALA A 258 -2.59 55.31 63.45
N LYS A 259 -1.61 55.86 64.19
CA LYS A 259 -0.17 55.70 63.87
C LYS A 259 0.29 54.24 64.02
N ASP A 260 -0.19 53.55 65.03
CA ASP A 260 0.08 52.12 65.17
C ASP A 260 -0.47 51.28 64.01
N ALA A 261 -1.71 51.61 63.57
CA ALA A 261 -2.32 50.98 62.40
C ALA A 261 -1.56 51.29 61.11
N GLN A 262 -1.11 52.55 60.92
CA GLN A 262 -0.31 52.96 59.81
C GLN A 262 1.04 52.21 59.78
N THR A 263 1.75 52.10 60.90
CA THR A 263 3.01 51.38 61.01
C THR A 263 2.84 49.89 60.65
N LYS A 264 1.79 49.24 61.12
CA LYS A 264 1.43 47.85 60.75
C LYS A 264 1.09 47.72 59.27
N ALA A 265 0.34 48.66 58.72
CA ALA A 265 0.00 48.67 57.29
C ALA A 265 1.23 48.87 56.40
N ALA A 266 2.15 49.74 56.78
CA ALA A 266 3.41 49.99 56.06
C ALA A 266 4.33 48.76 56.11
N ALA A 267 4.46 48.10 57.26
CA ALA A 267 5.22 46.87 57.36
C ALA A 267 4.64 45.72 56.46
N ALA A 268 3.31 45.56 56.47
CA ALA A 268 2.63 44.62 55.59
C ALA A 268 2.79 44.94 54.10
N LEU A 269 2.84 46.19 53.71
CA LEU A 269 3.14 46.61 52.36
C LEU A 269 4.57 46.21 51.97
N ALA A 270 5.56 46.48 52.82
CA ALA A 270 6.96 46.14 52.60
C ALA A 270 7.15 44.64 52.38
N ASP A 271 6.47 43.79 53.19
CA ASP A 271 6.49 42.33 53.04
C ASP A 271 5.91 41.87 51.69
N ILE A 272 4.76 42.48 51.28
CA ILE A 272 4.15 42.18 49.96
C ILE A 272 5.05 42.62 48.82
N GLU A 273 5.71 43.77 48.92
CA GLU A 273 6.67 44.24 47.92
C GLU A 273 7.86 43.31 47.75
N ALA A 274 8.44 42.80 48.83
CA ALA A 274 9.53 41.83 48.82
C ALA A 274 9.09 40.52 48.15
N GLN A 275 7.89 40.02 48.48
CA GLN A 275 7.30 38.83 47.85
C GLN A 275 7.03 39.04 46.37
N LEU A 276 6.52 40.23 45.98
CA LEU A 276 6.27 40.55 44.56
C LEU A 276 7.57 40.61 43.77
N ALA A 277 8.66 41.17 44.34
CA ALA A 277 9.96 41.21 43.69
C ALA A 277 10.46 39.80 43.33
N THR A 278 10.43 38.88 44.31
CA THR A 278 10.82 37.49 44.09
C THR A 278 9.92 36.77 43.07
N THR A 279 8.60 37.02 43.15
CA THR A 279 7.65 36.42 42.20
C THR A 279 7.85 36.96 40.79
N LYS A 280 8.17 38.24 40.60
CA LYS A 280 8.49 38.82 39.28
C LYS A 280 9.74 38.18 38.66
N GLU A 281 10.77 37.99 39.44
CA GLU A 281 11.99 37.31 38.96
C GLU A 281 11.72 35.87 38.52
N GLN A 282 11.00 35.12 39.34
CA GLN A 282 10.61 33.73 39.00
C GLN A 282 9.68 33.66 37.77
N ALA A 283 8.72 34.61 37.69
CA ALA A 283 7.81 34.67 36.54
C ALA A 283 8.55 35.03 35.25
N GLN A 284 9.52 35.95 35.31
CA GLN A 284 10.32 36.34 34.17
C GLN A 284 11.11 35.14 33.61
N ALA A 285 11.76 34.37 34.49
CA ALA A 285 12.47 33.17 34.06
C ALA A 285 11.56 32.14 33.33
N LYS A 286 10.30 32.00 33.79
CA LYS A 286 9.33 31.12 33.13
C LYS A 286 8.83 31.68 31.78
N LEU A 287 8.67 32.98 31.67
CA LEU A 287 8.30 33.64 30.42
C LEU A 287 9.42 33.52 29.40
N ASP A 288 10.66 33.73 29.81
CA ASP A 288 11.84 33.67 28.95
C ASP A 288 12.11 32.24 28.43
N ALA A 289 11.68 31.20 29.16
CA ALA A 289 11.80 29.80 28.74
C ALA A 289 10.87 29.43 27.56
N VAL A 290 9.82 30.21 27.28
CA VAL A 290 8.84 29.86 26.23
C VAL A 290 9.42 29.98 24.83
N ALA A 291 10.15 31.06 24.55
CA ALA A 291 10.71 31.32 23.21
C ALA A 291 11.71 30.23 22.79
N PRO A 292 12.76 29.89 23.60
CA PRO A 292 13.70 28.84 23.24
C PRO A 292 13.02 27.46 23.12
N ALA A 293 12.03 27.15 23.95
CA ALA A 293 11.27 25.91 23.83
C ALA A 293 10.50 25.80 22.50
N ARG A 294 9.90 26.91 22.03
CA ARG A 294 9.25 26.96 20.70
C ARG A 294 10.26 26.87 19.55
N GLN A 295 11.42 27.51 19.69
CA GLN A 295 12.49 27.40 18.70
C GLN A 295 13.00 25.97 18.60
N ALA A 296 13.12 25.25 19.72
CA ALA A 296 13.48 23.84 19.73
C ALA A 296 12.50 22.95 18.94
N VAL A 297 11.18 23.26 18.98
CA VAL A 297 10.19 22.57 18.14
C VAL A 297 10.47 22.81 16.67
N VAL A 298 10.72 24.05 16.27
CA VAL A 298 10.99 24.40 14.86
C VAL A 298 12.24 23.69 14.36
N ALA A 299 13.31 23.66 15.18
CA ALA A 299 14.55 22.96 14.83
C ALA A 299 14.32 21.45 14.69
N ALA A 300 13.67 20.83 15.69
CA ALA A 300 13.35 19.40 15.64
C ALA A 300 12.46 19.02 14.44
N ASP A 301 11.45 19.86 14.10
CA ASP A 301 10.62 19.64 12.91
C ASP A 301 11.44 19.72 11.60
N ALA A 302 12.44 20.61 11.52
CA ALA A 302 13.32 20.71 10.36
C ALA A 302 14.21 19.47 10.22
N ASP A 303 14.83 19.03 11.33
CA ASP A 303 15.68 17.83 11.37
C ASP A 303 14.87 16.57 11.00
N ALA A 304 13.65 16.43 11.53
CA ALA A 304 12.79 15.31 11.22
C ALA A 304 12.37 15.25 9.74
N ARG A 305 12.11 16.41 9.12
CA ARG A 305 11.83 16.48 7.68
C ARG A 305 13.04 16.06 6.85
N ALA A 306 14.23 16.53 7.19
CA ALA A 306 15.47 16.18 6.50
C ALA A 306 15.79 14.67 6.62
N ALA A 307 15.65 14.10 7.82
CA ALA A 307 15.83 12.67 8.06
C ALA A 307 14.81 11.82 7.30
N ALA A 308 13.52 12.21 7.31
CA ALA A 308 12.47 11.54 6.58
C ALA A 308 12.65 11.62 5.05
N GLU A 309 13.17 12.72 4.52
CA GLU A 309 13.50 12.86 3.10
C GLU A 309 14.66 11.93 2.70
N LYS A 310 15.74 11.91 3.50
CA LYS A 310 16.87 10.99 3.32
C LYS A 310 16.42 9.53 3.34
N ALA A 311 15.59 9.14 4.32
CA ALA A 311 15.04 7.79 4.42
C ALA A 311 14.20 7.41 3.20
N ARG A 312 13.31 8.31 2.75
CA ARG A 312 12.48 8.09 1.55
C ARG A 312 13.32 7.96 0.28
N LYS A 313 14.39 8.76 0.14
CA LYS A 313 15.28 8.68 -1.02
C LYS A 313 15.97 7.32 -1.09
N LEU A 314 16.56 6.86 0.02
CA LEU A 314 17.22 5.56 0.07
C LEU A 314 16.24 4.40 -0.09
N ALA A 315 15.04 4.49 0.48
CA ALA A 315 13.99 3.50 0.26
C ALA A 315 13.56 3.44 -1.22
N HIS A 316 13.46 4.59 -1.88
CA HIS A 316 13.14 4.65 -3.31
C HIS A 316 14.23 4.03 -4.20
N GLU A 317 15.49 4.16 -3.85
CA GLU A 317 16.61 3.50 -4.55
C GLU A 317 16.53 1.97 -4.47
N LEU A 318 15.87 1.42 -3.45
CA LEU A 318 15.64 -0.02 -3.26
C LEU A 318 14.31 -0.53 -3.84
N GLU A 319 13.45 0.36 -4.35
CA GLU A 319 12.20 -0.09 -4.97
C GLU A 319 12.47 -0.92 -6.22
N PRO A 320 11.73 -2.04 -6.39
CA PRO A 320 11.89 -2.91 -7.55
C PRO A 320 11.72 -2.15 -8.85
N VAL A 321 12.50 -2.51 -9.86
CA VAL A 321 12.39 -1.98 -11.21
C VAL A 321 11.65 -2.93 -12.13
N SER A 322 10.98 -2.38 -13.11
CA SER A 322 10.38 -3.12 -14.21
C SER A 322 11.04 -2.73 -15.52
N VAL A 323 11.52 -3.73 -16.23
CA VAL A 323 12.08 -3.61 -17.59
C VAL A 323 11.06 -4.16 -18.58
N PHE A 324 10.78 -3.44 -19.64
CA PHE A 324 9.96 -3.92 -20.74
C PHE A 324 10.74 -3.84 -22.05
N ILE A 325 10.88 -4.97 -22.72
CA ILE A 325 11.57 -5.15 -23.98
C ILE A 325 10.54 -5.51 -25.04
N SER A 326 10.36 -4.61 -26.00
CA SER A 326 9.37 -4.74 -27.06
C SER A 326 10.04 -5.09 -28.38
N ARG A 327 9.69 -6.27 -28.96
CA ARG A 327 10.11 -6.61 -30.33
C ARG A 327 9.51 -5.64 -31.35
N LYS A 328 8.26 -5.24 -31.15
CA LYS A 328 7.53 -4.35 -32.09
C LYS A 328 8.19 -2.97 -32.23
N THR A 329 8.74 -2.43 -31.14
CA THR A 329 9.35 -1.09 -31.17
C THR A 329 10.87 -1.12 -31.19
N GLN A 330 11.50 -2.29 -31.00
CA GLN A 330 12.96 -2.46 -30.85
C GLN A 330 13.53 -1.55 -29.77
N ARG A 331 12.82 -1.45 -28.64
CA ARG A 331 13.17 -0.58 -27.52
C ARG A 331 13.09 -1.31 -26.20
N LEU A 332 13.92 -0.87 -25.28
CA LEU A 332 13.89 -1.20 -23.86
C LEU A 332 13.39 0.01 -23.08
N TYR A 333 12.41 -0.23 -22.26
CA TYR A 333 11.84 0.72 -21.33
C TYR A 333 12.11 0.26 -19.89
N LEU A 334 12.45 1.20 -18.99
CA LEU A 334 12.66 0.95 -17.57
C LEU A 334 11.76 1.86 -16.75
N ARG A 335 11.11 1.30 -15.76
CA ARG A 335 10.32 2.03 -14.75
C ARG A 335 10.77 1.65 -13.35
N GLN A 336 10.71 2.64 -12.45
CA GLN A 336 10.89 2.44 -11.01
C GLN A 336 9.80 3.24 -10.29
N ALA A 337 9.18 2.68 -9.24
CA ALA A 337 8.08 3.34 -8.53
C ALA A 337 7.02 3.91 -9.48
N PHE A 338 6.66 3.18 -10.53
CA PHE A 338 5.70 3.58 -11.57
C PHE A 338 6.13 4.80 -12.42
N GLN A 339 7.36 5.31 -12.27
CA GLN A 339 7.89 6.42 -13.07
C GLN A 339 8.81 5.91 -14.18
N PRO A 340 8.76 6.50 -15.37
CA PRO A 340 9.71 6.17 -16.43
C PRO A 340 11.11 6.65 -16.05
N VAL A 341 12.11 5.75 -16.17
CA VAL A 341 13.52 6.01 -15.86
C VAL A 341 14.38 6.01 -17.11
N LEU A 342 14.07 5.10 -18.05
CA LEU A 342 14.86 4.90 -19.27
C LEU A 342 13.95 4.48 -20.42
N ASP A 343 14.29 4.94 -21.63
CA ASP A 343 13.70 4.55 -22.89
C ASP A 343 14.80 4.61 -23.96
N VAL A 344 15.34 3.44 -24.35
CA VAL A 344 16.49 3.32 -25.26
C VAL A 344 16.24 2.32 -26.37
N PRO A 345 16.79 2.54 -27.57
CA PRO A 345 16.78 1.54 -28.62
C PRO A 345 17.70 0.37 -28.23
N ILE A 346 17.27 -0.83 -28.59
CA ILE A 346 18.07 -2.05 -28.46
C ILE A 346 18.04 -2.82 -29.75
N THR A 347 18.88 -3.85 -29.89
CA THR A 347 18.83 -4.76 -31.04
C THR A 347 18.22 -6.09 -30.59
N ILE A 348 17.19 -6.53 -31.31
CA ILE A 348 16.66 -7.88 -31.20
C ILE A 348 17.03 -8.61 -32.49
N ARG A 349 17.80 -9.70 -32.35
CA ARG A 349 18.18 -10.54 -33.52
C ARG A 349 16.93 -11.16 -34.13
N ASP A 350 16.92 -11.32 -35.43
CA ASP A 350 15.78 -11.86 -36.20
C ASP A 350 14.45 -11.14 -35.87
N PRO A 351 14.36 -9.81 -36.09
CA PRO A 351 13.26 -8.99 -35.66
C PRO A 351 11.90 -9.37 -36.28
N ASP A 352 11.91 -10.02 -37.43
CA ASP A 352 10.70 -10.49 -38.13
C ASP A 352 10.09 -11.75 -37.48
N ARG A 353 10.87 -12.47 -36.69
CA ARG A 353 10.44 -13.67 -36.01
C ARG A 353 9.84 -13.33 -34.65
N LEU A 354 8.71 -13.94 -34.30
CA LEU A 354 8.09 -13.78 -33.00
C LEU A 354 9.07 -14.19 -31.88
N ILE A 355 8.97 -13.51 -30.75
CA ILE A 355 9.79 -13.75 -29.56
C ILE A 355 8.96 -14.33 -28.39
N GLY A 356 7.63 -14.25 -28.50
CA GLY A 356 6.72 -14.63 -27.45
C GLY A 356 6.53 -13.52 -26.39
N THR A 357 5.78 -13.84 -25.35
CA THR A 357 5.62 -12.95 -24.19
C THR A 357 6.03 -13.70 -22.92
N HIS A 358 7.08 -13.22 -22.30
CA HIS A 358 7.70 -13.80 -21.12
C HIS A 358 7.88 -12.73 -20.04
N ILE A 359 7.58 -13.08 -18.78
CA ILE A 359 7.90 -12.22 -17.64
C ILE A 359 8.84 -12.97 -16.73
N PHE A 360 10.02 -12.42 -16.54
CA PHE A 360 11.03 -12.85 -15.61
C PHE A 360 10.88 -12.02 -14.33
N THR A 361 10.84 -12.67 -13.19
CA THR A 361 10.72 -12.01 -11.88
C THR A 361 11.87 -12.42 -11.00
N ALA A 362 12.56 -11.43 -10.43
CA ALA A 362 13.57 -11.61 -9.42
C ALA A 362 12.90 -12.01 -8.10
N MET A 363 13.16 -13.23 -7.60
CA MET A 363 12.42 -13.77 -6.45
C MET A 363 13.08 -13.38 -5.13
N ASP A 364 14.22 -13.95 -4.81
CA ASP A 364 14.93 -13.73 -3.55
C ASP A 364 16.45 -13.82 -3.77
N HIS A 365 17.21 -13.37 -2.79
CA HIS A 365 18.66 -13.50 -2.83
C HIS A 365 19.06 -14.98 -2.62
N THR A 366 19.94 -15.50 -3.47
CA THR A 366 20.50 -16.83 -3.35
C THR A 366 21.83 -16.79 -2.58
N GLY A 367 21.83 -17.30 -1.34
CA GLY A 367 23.03 -17.47 -0.53
C GLY A 367 23.81 -16.19 -0.20
N ASP A 368 25.01 -16.38 0.39
CA ASP A 368 25.87 -15.28 0.87
C ASP A 368 26.51 -14.44 -0.25
N ASN A 369 26.43 -14.88 -1.50
CA ASN A 369 27.09 -14.24 -2.66
C ASN A 369 26.22 -13.22 -3.39
N GLY A 370 25.03 -12.89 -2.85
CA GLY A 370 24.18 -11.82 -3.40
C GLY A 370 23.55 -12.13 -4.78
N GLY A 371 23.54 -13.40 -5.22
CA GLY A 371 22.82 -13.83 -6.42
C GLY A 371 21.32 -13.63 -6.27
N ILE A 372 20.60 -13.45 -7.37
CA ILE A 372 19.12 -13.41 -7.40
C ILE A 372 18.62 -14.63 -8.17
N GLU A 373 17.66 -15.34 -7.58
CA GLU A 373 16.91 -16.37 -8.27
C GLU A 373 15.88 -15.73 -9.20
N TRP A 374 15.87 -16.13 -10.46
CA TRP A 374 14.89 -15.68 -11.43
C TRP A 374 13.89 -16.77 -11.74
N MET A 375 12.62 -16.41 -11.77
CA MET A 375 11.55 -17.24 -12.29
C MET A 375 10.91 -16.60 -13.50
N VAL A 376 10.51 -17.42 -14.47
CA VAL A 376 9.84 -16.97 -15.69
C VAL A 376 8.44 -17.55 -15.78
N VAL A 377 7.49 -16.74 -16.23
CA VAL A 377 6.17 -17.16 -16.69
C VAL A 377 6.06 -16.81 -18.16
N SER A 378 5.78 -17.82 -19.00
CA SER A 378 5.58 -17.66 -20.44
C SER A 378 4.11 -17.67 -20.79
N LEU A 379 3.66 -16.67 -21.54
CA LEU A 379 2.31 -16.59 -22.08
C LEU A 379 2.34 -17.07 -23.54
N GLN A 380 2.01 -18.34 -23.73
CA GLN A 380 1.91 -18.90 -25.10
C GLN A 380 0.60 -18.46 -25.73
N HIS A 381 0.65 -18.05 -27.00
CA HIS A 381 -0.56 -17.79 -27.77
C HIS A 381 -1.31 -19.11 -28.00
N GLY A 382 -2.58 -19.17 -27.69
CA GLY A 382 -3.42 -20.38 -27.84
C GLY A 382 -3.56 -20.92 -29.26
N GLN A 383 -2.84 -20.36 -30.24
CA GLN A 383 -2.78 -20.85 -31.62
C GLN A 383 -1.93 -22.12 -31.79
N ALA A 384 -0.92 -22.34 -30.95
CA ALA A 384 -0.07 -23.53 -31.06
C ALA A 384 -0.83 -24.82 -30.69
N GLU A 385 -1.71 -24.78 -29.70
CA GLU A 385 -2.57 -25.94 -29.33
C GLU A 385 -3.68 -26.20 -30.37
N ARG A 386 -4.22 -25.18 -31.01
CA ARG A 386 -5.22 -25.35 -32.10
C ARG A 386 -4.60 -25.99 -33.34
N ALA A 387 -3.38 -25.66 -33.68
CA ALA A 387 -2.67 -26.27 -34.80
C ALA A 387 -2.38 -27.77 -34.59
N VAL A 388 -2.15 -28.19 -33.35
CA VAL A 388 -1.97 -29.61 -32.99
C VAL A 388 -3.31 -30.36 -32.98
N ALA A 389 -4.39 -29.72 -32.53
CA ALA A 389 -5.73 -30.32 -32.49
C ALA A 389 -6.38 -30.47 -33.87
N GLU A 390 -6.09 -29.61 -34.84
CA GLU A 390 -6.63 -29.71 -36.19
C GLU A 390 -5.94 -30.79 -37.04
N HIS A 391 -4.76 -31.33 -36.62
CA HIS A 391 -4.04 -32.39 -37.37
C HIS A 391 -4.33 -33.80 -36.79
N THR A 392 -5.18 -33.94 -35.77
CA THR A 392 -5.65 -35.24 -35.28
C THR A 392 -7.07 -35.52 -35.77
N THR A 393 -7.22 -35.83 -37.04
CA THR A 393 -8.42 -36.47 -37.55
C THR A 393 -8.35 -37.99 -37.24
N PRO A 394 -9.34 -38.59 -36.61
CA PRO A 394 -9.31 -40.03 -36.35
C PRO A 394 -9.71 -40.81 -37.59
N GLY A 395 -8.74 -41.44 -38.22
CA GLY A 395 -8.97 -42.32 -39.37
C GLY A 395 -7.85 -43.26 -39.69
N GLY A 396 -7.87 -44.48 -39.14
CA GLY A 396 -7.16 -45.64 -39.66
C GLY A 396 -6.22 -46.38 -38.66
N PRO A 397 -6.37 -47.72 -38.49
CA PRO A 397 -5.56 -48.52 -37.59
C PRO A 397 -4.32 -49.02 -38.32
N SER A 398 -3.11 -48.68 -37.89
CA SER A 398 -1.97 -49.57 -38.04
C SER A 398 -0.80 -49.17 -37.17
N GLY A 399 -0.27 -50.15 -36.51
CA GLY A 399 0.76 -50.14 -35.49
C GLY A 399 2.10 -49.56 -35.92
N GLY A 400 2.76 -49.10 -34.91
CA GLY A 400 4.14 -48.64 -34.91
C GLY A 400 4.37 -47.70 -33.76
N GLN A 401 4.76 -48.21 -32.60
CA GLN A 401 5.36 -47.42 -31.54
C GLN A 401 6.66 -46.84 -32.09
N GLN A 402 6.58 -45.61 -32.67
CA GLN A 402 7.75 -44.76 -32.78
C GLN A 402 7.71 -43.78 -31.61
N ASN A 403 8.64 -44.02 -30.70
CA ASN A 403 9.07 -43.00 -29.74
C ASN A 403 9.56 -41.79 -30.56
N VAL A 404 8.65 -40.91 -30.92
CA VAL A 404 9.02 -39.59 -31.40
C VAL A 404 9.41 -38.81 -30.15
N GLN A 405 10.66 -38.84 -29.85
CA GLN A 405 11.35 -37.92 -28.99
C GLN A 405 11.18 -36.54 -29.65
N LEU A 406 10.15 -35.83 -29.26
CA LEU A 406 9.94 -34.44 -29.62
C LEU A 406 11.03 -33.57 -28.95
N ALA A 407 12.23 -33.60 -29.57
CA ALA A 407 13.17 -32.49 -29.47
C ALA A 407 12.64 -31.37 -30.34
N SER A 408 11.47 -30.81 -30.00
CA SER A 408 11.13 -29.46 -30.37
C SER A 408 11.99 -28.58 -29.47
N THR A 409 13.12 -28.13 -29.96
CA THR A 409 13.72 -26.86 -29.52
C THR A 409 12.59 -25.85 -29.66
N ASP A 410 11.91 -25.55 -28.55
CA ASP A 410 10.82 -24.56 -28.54
C ASP A 410 11.48 -23.22 -28.85
N GLN A 411 11.35 -22.83 -30.11
CA GLN A 411 12.00 -21.64 -30.66
C GLN A 411 11.47 -20.35 -30.01
N ASN A 412 10.43 -20.45 -29.21
CA ASN A 412 9.83 -19.41 -28.40
C ASN A 412 10.02 -19.66 -26.88
N SER A 413 11.04 -20.45 -26.52
CA SER A 413 11.38 -20.59 -25.11
C SER A 413 11.89 -19.28 -24.51
N PRO A 414 11.73 -19.05 -23.21
CA PRO A 414 12.21 -17.83 -22.56
C PRO A 414 13.74 -17.63 -22.73
N GLU A 415 14.52 -18.73 -22.74
CA GLU A 415 15.96 -18.68 -22.96
C GLU A 415 16.28 -18.24 -24.41
N ALA A 416 15.60 -18.83 -25.40
CA ALA A 416 15.75 -18.44 -26.80
C ALA A 416 15.34 -16.98 -27.04
N ALA A 417 14.38 -16.48 -26.28
CA ALA A 417 14.00 -15.06 -26.31
C ALA A 417 15.14 -14.18 -25.78
N LEU A 418 15.75 -14.55 -24.64
CA LEU A 418 16.87 -13.82 -24.03
C LEU A 418 18.11 -13.82 -24.94
N ASP A 419 18.43 -14.93 -25.61
CA ASP A 419 19.56 -15.05 -26.53
C ASP A 419 19.50 -14.06 -27.71
N ARG A 420 18.31 -13.63 -28.09
CA ARG A 420 18.09 -12.69 -29.21
C ARG A 420 18.25 -11.22 -28.82
N ILE A 421 18.29 -10.90 -27.53
CA ILE A 421 18.31 -9.54 -27.03
C ILE A 421 19.75 -9.05 -26.88
N VAL A 422 20.07 -7.93 -27.51
CA VAL A 422 21.35 -7.25 -27.38
C VAL A 422 21.14 -5.88 -26.75
N ILE A 423 21.52 -5.77 -25.48
CA ILE A 423 21.43 -4.53 -24.70
C ILE A 423 22.80 -3.84 -24.72
N PRO A 424 22.88 -2.52 -24.96
CA PRO A 424 24.14 -1.79 -24.84
C PRO A 424 24.75 -1.98 -23.43
N PRO A 425 26.08 -2.20 -23.30
CA PRO A 425 26.72 -2.53 -22.02
C PRO A 425 26.43 -1.51 -20.93
N GLU A 426 26.52 -0.21 -21.22
CA GLU A 426 26.22 0.87 -20.26
C GLU A 426 24.78 0.81 -19.74
N THR A 427 23.84 0.44 -20.61
CA THR A 427 22.42 0.25 -20.23
C THR A 427 22.26 -0.98 -19.33
N ALA A 428 22.93 -2.07 -19.66
CA ALA A 428 22.88 -3.30 -18.87
C ALA A 428 23.47 -3.08 -17.47
N GLU A 429 24.63 -2.42 -17.36
CA GLU A 429 25.24 -2.06 -16.07
C GLU A 429 24.34 -1.17 -15.22
N ARG A 430 23.72 -0.16 -15.84
CA ARG A 430 22.80 0.74 -15.15
C ARG A 430 21.57 -0.01 -14.61
N ILE A 431 21.00 -0.93 -15.37
CA ILE A 431 19.86 -1.73 -14.95
C ILE A 431 20.30 -2.69 -13.83
N ALA A 432 21.46 -3.37 -13.99
CA ALA A 432 21.99 -4.30 -12.99
C ALA A 432 22.17 -3.64 -11.61
N ALA A 433 22.60 -2.36 -11.59
CA ALA A 433 22.73 -1.58 -10.35
C ALA A 433 21.38 -1.27 -9.66
N MET A 434 20.25 -1.40 -10.37
CA MET A 434 18.90 -1.10 -9.85
C MET A 434 18.08 -2.37 -9.59
N ILE A 435 18.54 -3.55 -10.01
CA ILE A 435 17.83 -4.81 -9.79
C ILE A 435 17.82 -5.16 -8.29
N SER A 436 16.65 -5.47 -7.80
CA SER A 436 16.38 -5.93 -6.43
C SER A 436 15.33 -7.04 -6.47
N PRO A 437 15.11 -7.79 -5.38
CA PRO A 437 13.99 -8.72 -5.30
C PRO A 437 12.67 -8.07 -5.72
N ARG A 438 11.84 -8.80 -6.47
CA ARG A 438 10.59 -8.38 -7.13
C ARG A 438 10.77 -7.49 -8.37
N SER A 439 11.98 -7.15 -8.76
CA SER A 439 12.22 -6.57 -10.09
C SER A 439 11.75 -7.54 -11.18
N SER A 440 11.30 -7.00 -12.30
CA SER A 440 10.81 -7.81 -13.41
C SER A 440 11.40 -7.39 -14.77
N VAL A 441 11.59 -8.38 -15.65
CA VAL A 441 11.95 -8.18 -17.04
C VAL A 441 10.85 -8.80 -17.90
N ILE A 442 10.17 -7.99 -18.68
CA ILE A 442 9.12 -8.42 -19.59
C ILE A 442 9.67 -8.33 -21.02
N ILE A 443 9.64 -9.46 -21.73
CA ILE A 443 9.96 -9.53 -23.15
C ILE A 443 8.65 -9.83 -23.89
N SER A 444 8.32 -9.08 -24.93
CA SER A 444 7.08 -9.31 -25.65
C SER A 444 7.16 -8.88 -27.11
N ASP A 445 6.32 -9.52 -27.93
CA ASP A 445 6.04 -9.10 -29.30
C ASP A 445 5.27 -7.78 -29.36
N GLU A 446 4.61 -7.41 -28.27
CA GLU A 446 3.71 -6.26 -28.18
C GLU A 446 4.46 -4.93 -28.01
N GLY A 447 3.79 -3.84 -28.40
CA GLY A 447 4.26 -2.49 -28.10
C GLY A 447 3.80 -2.03 -26.71
N LEU A 448 4.24 -0.82 -26.33
CA LEU A 448 3.80 -0.18 -25.08
C LEU A 448 2.28 0.05 -25.12
N SER A 449 1.58 -0.50 -24.15
CA SER A 449 0.12 -0.34 -24.02
C SER A 449 -0.26 1.07 -23.62
N SER A 450 -1.39 1.56 -24.12
CA SER A 450 -2.01 2.82 -23.65
C SER A 450 -2.51 2.77 -22.20
N GLU A 451 -2.62 1.58 -21.61
CA GLU A 451 -2.89 1.40 -20.18
C GLU A 451 -1.63 1.64 -19.32
N THR A 452 -0.43 1.62 -19.92
CA THR A 452 0.83 2.00 -19.26
C THR A 452 0.88 3.52 -19.18
N GLY A 453 0.81 4.08 -17.98
CA GLY A 453 0.73 5.52 -17.79
C GLY A 453 1.27 5.97 -16.43
N ARG A 454 0.74 7.08 -15.89
CA ARG A 454 1.07 7.54 -14.55
C ARG A 454 0.49 6.58 -13.50
N ARG A 455 1.31 6.20 -12.53
CA ARG A 455 0.95 5.28 -11.43
C ARG A 455 0.61 3.85 -11.89
N THR A 456 1.10 3.44 -13.05
CA THR A 456 1.02 2.05 -13.49
C THR A 456 2.41 1.52 -13.78
N ASP A 457 2.61 0.24 -13.53
CA ASP A 457 3.71 -0.50 -14.10
C ASP A 457 3.41 -0.83 -15.58
N PHE A 458 4.29 -1.57 -16.25
CA PHE A 458 4.01 -2.00 -17.62
C PHE A 458 2.77 -2.89 -17.67
N VAL A 459 1.83 -2.50 -18.52
CA VAL A 459 0.70 -3.31 -18.92
C VAL A 459 0.98 -3.86 -20.32
N VAL A 460 0.96 -5.17 -20.45
CA VAL A 460 1.14 -5.86 -21.75
C VAL A 460 -0.14 -6.60 -22.08
N LEU A 461 -0.76 -6.28 -23.19
CA LEU A 461 -1.97 -6.92 -23.70
C LEU A 461 -1.60 -7.79 -24.89
N LEU A 462 -1.98 -9.07 -24.87
CA LEU A 462 -1.73 -9.97 -26.00
C LEU A 462 -2.70 -9.66 -27.14
N SER A 463 -2.18 -9.11 -28.24
CA SER A 463 -3.00 -8.68 -29.39
C SER A 463 -3.65 -9.85 -30.13
N GLY A 464 -3.09 -11.06 -30.03
CA GLY A 464 -3.66 -12.30 -30.58
C GLY A 464 -4.82 -12.90 -29.80
N GLU A 465 -5.12 -12.38 -28.60
CA GLU A 465 -6.16 -12.89 -27.71
C GLU A 465 -7.37 -11.94 -27.64
N PRO A 466 -8.59 -12.45 -27.34
CA PRO A 466 -9.77 -11.63 -27.20
C PRO A 466 -9.65 -10.57 -26.11
N GLN A 467 -10.07 -9.33 -26.41
CA GLN A 467 -9.99 -8.18 -25.52
C GLN A 467 -11.35 -7.47 -25.36
N GLY A 468 -12.46 -8.21 -25.47
CA GLY A 468 -13.81 -7.66 -25.49
C GLY A 468 -14.13 -6.79 -24.27
N GLY A 469 -13.66 -7.14 -23.08
CA GLY A 469 -13.85 -6.38 -21.85
C GLY A 469 -13.26 -4.96 -21.93
N ILE A 470 -12.07 -4.78 -22.50
CA ILE A 470 -11.44 -3.46 -22.69
C ILE A 470 -12.08 -2.68 -23.85
N ALA A 471 -12.32 -3.33 -24.98
CA ALA A 471 -12.88 -2.68 -26.17
C ALA A 471 -14.27 -2.09 -25.91
N THR A 472 -15.13 -2.82 -25.20
CA THR A 472 -16.48 -2.37 -24.85
C THR A 472 -16.44 -1.15 -23.94
N ARG A 473 -15.54 -1.11 -22.97
CA ARG A 473 -15.39 0.00 -22.02
C ARG A 473 -14.85 1.28 -22.67
N ARG A 474 -13.92 1.19 -23.61
CA ARG A 474 -13.42 2.33 -24.38
C ARG A 474 -14.51 3.00 -25.24
N ARG A 475 -15.44 2.22 -25.81
CA ARG A 475 -16.56 2.76 -26.60
C ARG A 475 -17.57 3.51 -25.75
N SER A 476 -17.86 3.07 -24.51
CA SER A 476 -18.80 3.74 -23.62
C SER A 476 -18.28 5.08 -23.09
N TYR A 477 -16.97 5.26 -22.95
CA TYR A 477 -16.37 6.52 -22.53
C TYR A 477 -16.40 7.63 -23.60
N GLY A 478 -16.54 7.27 -24.86
CA GLY A 478 -16.66 8.21 -25.99
C GLY A 478 -18.07 8.77 -26.23
N GLY A 479 -19.07 8.27 -25.50
CA GLY A 479 -20.50 8.61 -25.70
C GLY A 479 -21.06 9.78 -24.91
N TYR A 480 -20.34 10.33 -23.91
CA TYR A 480 -20.81 11.42 -23.06
C TYR A 480 -20.33 12.83 -23.46
N GLY A 481 -19.90 13.01 -24.69
CA GLY A 481 -19.40 14.28 -25.20
C GLY A 481 -20.41 15.16 -25.95
N ARG A 482 -21.74 15.05 -25.73
CA ARG A 482 -22.73 15.96 -26.33
C ARG A 482 -24.06 16.07 -25.59
N TYR A 483 -24.03 16.38 -24.28
CA TYR A 483 -25.21 17.01 -23.64
C TYR A 483 -24.71 17.73 -22.38
N GLY A 484 -24.70 19.06 -22.40
CA GLY A 484 -24.58 19.78 -21.15
C GLY A 484 -23.93 21.12 -21.12
N ASP A 485 -24.05 21.94 -22.17
CA ASP A 485 -23.98 23.40 -21.98
C ASP A 485 -25.38 23.94 -21.67
N ARG A 486 -25.85 23.75 -20.45
CA ARG A 486 -26.94 24.54 -19.90
C ARG A 486 -27.26 24.18 -18.46
N TRP A 487 -26.39 24.51 -17.52
CA TRP A 487 -26.73 24.88 -16.12
C TRP A 487 -25.43 25.24 -15.42
N GLY A 488 -25.26 26.51 -15.20
CA GLY A 488 -24.14 27.09 -14.47
C GLY A 488 -24.12 26.54 -13.04
N SER A 489 -23.01 26.01 -12.66
CA SER A 489 -22.72 25.64 -11.27
C SER A 489 -22.05 26.81 -10.57
N PRO A 490 -22.65 27.40 -9.50
CA PRO A 490 -22.06 28.45 -8.71
C PRO A 490 -21.38 27.88 -7.46
N PHE A 491 -20.32 27.10 -7.59
CA PHE A 491 -19.40 26.84 -6.48
C PHE A 491 -17.96 26.81 -6.98
N ARG A 492 -17.38 28.00 -7.09
CA ARG A 492 -15.93 28.18 -7.02
C ARG A 492 -15.54 28.12 -5.54
N SER A 493 -14.85 27.09 -5.12
CA SER A 493 -14.02 27.14 -3.92
C SER A 493 -12.72 27.88 -4.23
N PRO A 494 -12.42 28.96 -3.51
CA PRO A 494 -11.13 29.63 -3.61
C PRO A 494 -10.22 29.11 -2.51
N PHE A 495 -9.44 28.06 -2.78
CA PHE A 495 -8.27 27.76 -1.97
C PHE A 495 -7.43 26.71 -2.73
N PHE A 496 -6.46 27.19 -3.47
CA PHE A 496 -5.13 26.62 -3.67
C PHE A 496 -4.39 27.44 -4.73
N SER A 497 -3.84 28.55 -4.30
CA SER A 497 -2.69 29.16 -4.97
C SER A 497 -1.58 29.29 -3.93
N THR A 498 -0.37 28.96 -4.38
CA THR A 498 0.94 29.24 -3.76
C THR A 498 1.29 28.41 -2.50
N TRP A 499 2.13 27.45 -2.61
CA TRP A 499 3.61 27.39 -2.51
C TRP A 499 4.14 26.08 -3.05
#